data_ff2c025a32c43743363c4f0c218be4f8
#
_entry.id   ff2c025a32c43743363c4f0c218be4f8
#
_cell.length_a   1.000
_cell.length_b   1.000
_cell.length_c   1.000
_cell.angle_alpha   90.00
_cell.angle_beta   90.00
_cell.angle_gamma   90.00
#
_symmetry.space_group_name_H-M   'P 1'
#
loop_
_entity.id
_entity.type
_entity.pdbx_description
1 polymer ?
#
loop_
_entity_poly.entity_id
_entity_poly.type
_entity_poly.pdbx_seq_one_letter_code
_entity_poly.pdbx_strand_id
1 'polypeptide(L)'
;MPPFFSPYGIDAISVSIPYWLDLLTVIIGAISGILVARDRHLDLVGFVGLGLLGGLGGGLIRDTMMQQGGVYMLNSPYAIPAAVFTAVLLFMFPEPLDRFPRMLEWTDIISVGLFAVVGTDKALVYHLLPFSVILMGSITGVGGGMLRDVFLGDIPRIFQRSNLYAFCAVAGTTSYWALVSYVGVTKIWAAVVCVAITVGLRRWSLKFNVLSPADIDLTPHVMRRVNKLRRKAQKPGKQPEHNISSK
;
A
#
# COMPACT_ATOMS: atom_id res chain seq x y z
N MET A 1 -6.14 -23.57 20.34
CA MET A 1 -6.41 -22.18 19.91
C MET A 1 -7.92 -21.98 19.88
N PRO A 2 -8.51 -20.97 20.51
CA PRO A 2 -9.95 -20.79 20.56
C PRO A 2 -10.51 -20.43 19.19
N PRO A 3 -11.69 -20.94 18.81
CA PRO A 3 -12.35 -20.63 17.55
C PRO A 3 -13.08 -19.28 17.68
N PHE A 4 -12.34 -18.19 17.63
CA PHE A 4 -12.94 -16.86 17.53
C PHE A 4 -12.99 -16.45 16.06
N PHE A 5 -14.21 -16.17 15.58
CA PHE A 5 -14.57 -15.72 14.23
C PHE A 5 -14.62 -16.79 13.13
N SER A 6 -15.59 -17.64 13.19
CA SER A 6 -16.18 -18.24 11.99
C SER A 6 -17.69 -18.12 12.06
N PRO A 7 -18.30 -17.03 11.59
CA PRO A 7 -19.75 -16.99 11.36
C PRO A 7 -20.16 -17.45 9.95
N TYR A 8 -19.23 -17.66 9.03
CA TYR A 8 -19.55 -18.07 7.65
C TYR A 8 -18.59 -19.16 7.18
N GLY A 9 -19.16 -20.25 6.63
CA GLY A 9 -18.47 -21.45 6.20
C GLY A 9 -17.19 -21.20 5.42
N ILE A 10 -16.08 -21.55 6.04
CA ILE A 10 -14.68 -21.28 5.61
C ILE A 10 -14.30 -22.09 4.36
N ASP A 11 -15.10 -23.06 3.95
CA ASP A 11 -14.82 -23.97 2.83
C ASP A 11 -14.83 -23.27 1.45
N ALA A 12 -15.39 -22.05 1.35
CA ALA A 12 -15.40 -21.27 0.13
C ALA A 12 -14.13 -20.39 -0.07
N ILE A 13 -13.27 -20.26 0.95
CA ILE A 13 -12.10 -19.33 0.94
C ILE A 13 -10.82 -20.07 0.49
N SER A 14 -10.86 -21.37 0.30
CA SER A 14 -9.68 -22.19 -0.02
C SER A 14 -9.12 -22.03 -1.45
N VAL A 15 -9.82 -21.32 -2.33
CA VAL A 15 -9.33 -21.07 -3.71
C VAL A 15 -8.51 -19.78 -3.72
N SER A 16 -7.19 -19.92 -3.80
CA SER A 16 -6.30 -18.79 -4.04
C SER A 16 -6.62 -18.10 -5.38
N ILE A 17 -6.20 -16.83 -5.50
CA ILE A 17 -6.26 -16.10 -6.78
C ILE A 17 -5.62 -16.95 -7.89
N PRO A 18 -6.17 -16.91 -9.12
CA PRO A 18 -5.61 -17.64 -10.25
C PRO A 18 -4.14 -17.30 -10.48
N TYR A 19 -3.30 -18.31 -10.73
CA TYR A 19 -1.87 -18.18 -10.93
C TYR A 19 -1.49 -17.15 -12.03
N TRP A 20 -2.31 -17.04 -13.09
CA TRP A 20 -2.08 -16.07 -14.15
C TRP A 20 -2.14 -14.61 -13.66
N LEU A 21 -2.94 -14.32 -12.62
CA LEU A 21 -3.03 -12.97 -12.05
C LEU A 21 -1.76 -12.61 -11.27
N ASP A 22 -1.18 -13.57 -10.55
CA ASP A 22 0.13 -13.40 -9.91
C ASP A 22 1.21 -13.09 -10.95
N LEU A 23 1.26 -13.86 -12.04
CA LEU A 23 2.25 -13.67 -13.09
C LEU A 23 2.07 -12.32 -13.81
N LEU A 24 0.81 -11.93 -14.09
CA LEU A 24 0.49 -10.62 -14.63
C LEU A 24 0.98 -9.50 -13.71
N THR A 25 0.78 -9.66 -12.41
CA THR A 25 1.25 -8.70 -11.39
C THR A 25 2.76 -8.56 -11.41
N VAL A 26 3.49 -9.68 -11.52
CA VAL A 26 4.97 -9.67 -11.65
C VAL A 26 5.39 -8.93 -12.91
N ILE A 27 4.77 -9.19 -14.05
CA ILE A 27 5.12 -8.53 -15.33
C ILE A 27 4.88 -7.02 -15.25
N ILE A 28 3.72 -6.59 -14.76
CA ILE A 28 3.39 -5.15 -14.65
C ILE A 28 4.31 -4.46 -13.65
N GLY A 29 4.61 -5.11 -12.51
CA GLY A 29 5.57 -4.61 -11.54
C GLY A 29 6.99 -4.52 -12.11
N ALA A 30 7.43 -5.51 -12.88
CA ALA A 30 8.71 -5.49 -13.58
C ALA A 30 8.79 -4.32 -14.57
N ILE A 31 7.74 -4.08 -15.37
CA ILE A 31 7.68 -2.95 -16.29
C ILE A 31 7.85 -1.63 -15.52
N SER A 32 7.18 -1.46 -14.37
CA SER A 32 7.35 -0.27 -13.54
C SER A 32 8.81 -0.07 -13.09
N GLY A 33 9.50 -1.15 -12.68
CA GLY A 33 10.92 -1.11 -12.31
C GLY A 33 11.83 -0.77 -13.49
N ILE A 34 11.57 -1.38 -14.65
CA ILE A 34 12.33 -1.19 -15.88
C ILE A 34 12.21 0.23 -16.41
N LEU A 35 11.03 0.85 -16.34
CA LEU A 35 10.84 2.25 -16.73
C LEU A 35 11.70 3.19 -15.91
N VAL A 36 11.86 2.92 -14.61
CA VAL A 36 12.77 3.70 -13.76
C VAL A 36 14.23 3.43 -14.11
N ALA A 37 14.61 2.17 -14.41
CA ALA A 37 15.97 1.84 -14.87
C ALA A 37 16.35 2.62 -16.13
N ARG A 38 15.39 2.77 -17.05
CA ARG A 38 15.55 3.54 -18.25
C ARG A 38 15.72 5.04 -17.99
N ASP A 39 14.86 5.63 -17.16
CA ASP A 39 14.94 7.05 -16.80
C ASP A 39 16.29 7.38 -16.13
N ARG A 40 16.92 6.40 -15.50
CA ARG A 40 18.25 6.49 -14.87
C ARG A 40 19.40 6.07 -15.79
N HIS A 41 19.12 5.73 -17.05
CA HIS A 41 20.13 5.30 -18.04
C HIS A 41 21.00 4.14 -17.56
N LEU A 42 20.40 3.15 -16.87
CA LEU A 42 21.11 1.98 -16.37
C LEU A 42 21.43 0.98 -17.51
N ASP A 43 22.37 0.11 -17.26
CA ASP A 43 22.72 -1.00 -18.15
C ASP A 43 21.72 -2.17 -18.05
N LEU A 44 21.98 -3.25 -18.81
CA LEU A 44 21.13 -4.45 -18.78
C LEU A 44 21.00 -5.05 -17.38
N VAL A 45 22.08 -5.04 -16.59
CA VAL A 45 22.06 -5.58 -15.22
C VAL A 45 21.14 -4.73 -14.34
N GLY A 46 21.21 -3.41 -14.48
CA GLY A 46 20.31 -2.48 -13.81
C GLY A 46 18.84 -2.67 -14.21
N PHE A 47 18.55 -2.89 -15.51
CA PHE A 47 17.20 -3.20 -16.00
C PHE A 47 16.66 -4.49 -15.38
N VAL A 48 17.46 -5.57 -15.37
CA VAL A 48 17.07 -6.84 -14.75
C VAL A 48 16.89 -6.68 -13.24
N GLY A 49 17.84 -6.02 -12.57
CA GLY A 49 17.78 -5.77 -11.12
C GLY A 49 16.54 -5.01 -10.70
N LEU A 50 16.26 -3.87 -11.34
CA LEU A 50 15.07 -3.05 -11.02
C LEU A 50 13.77 -3.72 -11.49
N GLY A 51 13.79 -4.50 -12.57
CA GLY A 51 12.68 -5.32 -13.00
C GLY A 51 12.31 -6.39 -11.96
N LEU A 52 13.31 -7.08 -11.42
CA LEU A 52 13.13 -8.07 -10.34
C LEU A 52 12.60 -7.39 -9.06
N LEU A 53 13.17 -6.26 -8.65
CA LEU A 53 12.72 -5.53 -7.45
C LEU A 53 11.30 -5.00 -7.62
N GLY A 54 10.97 -4.45 -8.79
CA GLY A 54 9.62 -3.96 -9.07
C GLY A 54 8.58 -5.08 -9.15
N GLY A 55 8.93 -6.20 -9.80
CA GLY A 55 8.02 -7.32 -10.04
C GLY A 55 7.89 -8.31 -8.88
N LEU A 56 8.94 -8.49 -8.09
CA LEU A 56 8.99 -9.52 -7.06
C LEU A 56 9.22 -8.96 -5.65
N GLY A 57 9.72 -7.72 -5.54
CA GLY A 57 10.13 -7.13 -4.26
C GLY A 57 8.99 -7.02 -3.24
N GLY A 58 7.79 -6.62 -3.68
CA GLY A 58 6.63 -6.56 -2.78
C GLY A 58 6.24 -7.93 -2.22
N GLY A 59 6.25 -8.97 -3.09
CA GLY A 59 6.03 -10.35 -2.69
C GLY A 59 7.12 -10.88 -1.76
N LEU A 60 8.39 -10.51 -2.00
CA LEU A 60 9.52 -10.88 -1.15
C LEU A 60 9.35 -10.34 0.27
N ILE A 61 9.04 -9.04 0.42
CA ILE A 61 8.78 -8.44 1.74
C ILE A 61 7.63 -9.16 2.43
N ARG A 62 6.50 -9.34 1.75
CA ARG A 62 5.33 -10.05 2.27
C ARG A 62 5.69 -11.43 2.79
N ASP A 63 6.33 -12.25 1.97
CA ASP A 63 6.60 -13.64 2.27
C ASP A 63 7.61 -13.79 3.40
N THR A 64 8.59 -12.87 3.46
CA THR A 64 9.56 -12.81 4.55
C THR A 64 8.89 -12.41 5.88
N MET A 65 7.93 -11.47 5.85
CA MET A 65 7.21 -11.06 7.06
C MET A 65 6.20 -12.11 7.52
N MET A 66 5.47 -12.72 6.59
CA MET A 66 4.46 -13.72 6.91
C MET A 66 5.06 -15.04 7.37
N GLN A 67 6.21 -15.43 6.83
CA GLN A 67 6.86 -16.74 7.04
C GLN A 67 5.92 -17.94 6.84
N GLN A 68 4.95 -17.79 5.95
CA GLN A 68 3.92 -18.77 5.64
C GLN A 68 3.90 -19.06 4.14
N GLY A 69 3.87 -20.36 3.79
CA GLY A 69 3.78 -20.81 2.38
C GLY A 69 5.02 -20.59 1.53
N GLY A 70 6.16 -20.25 2.14
CA GLY A 70 7.41 -20.02 1.44
C GLY A 70 7.44 -18.72 0.62
N VAL A 71 8.59 -18.45 0.01
CA VAL A 71 8.82 -17.25 -0.81
C VAL A 71 8.37 -17.52 -2.24
N TYR A 72 7.33 -16.82 -2.71
CA TYR A 72 6.74 -17.01 -4.04
C TYR A 72 7.75 -16.97 -5.17
N MET A 73 8.66 -16.00 -5.16
CA MET A 73 9.66 -15.86 -6.22
C MET A 73 10.62 -17.06 -6.34
N LEU A 74 10.83 -17.81 -5.24
CA LEU A 74 11.69 -19.00 -5.22
C LEU A 74 10.91 -20.27 -5.52
N ASN A 75 9.63 -20.32 -5.16
CA ASN A 75 8.77 -21.49 -5.34
C ASN A 75 8.09 -21.52 -6.72
N SER A 76 7.95 -20.37 -7.38
CA SER A 76 7.33 -20.27 -8.71
C SER A 76 8.38 -20.45 -9.81
N PRO A 77 8.24 -21.46 -10.71
CA PRO A 77 9.19 -21.67 -11.79
C PRO A 77 9.17 -20.58 -12.86
N TYR A 78 8.11 -19.74 -12.88
CA TYR A 78 7.91 -18.73 -13.92
C TYR A 78 8.11 -17.28 -13.42
N ALA A 79 8.11 -17.04 -12.11
CA ALA A 79 8.14 -15.68 -11.57
C ALA A 79 9.44 -14.93 -11.92
N ILE A 80 10.60 -15.50 -11.60
CA ILE A 80 11.90 -14.92 -11.95
C ILE A 80 12.10 -14.87 -13.48
N PRO A 81 11.91 -15.99 -14.23
CA PRO A 81 12.03 -15.94 -15.69
C PRO A 81 11.15 -14.89 -16.36
N ALA A 82 9.90 -14.70 -15.91
CA ALA A 82 9.01 -13.69 -16.47
C ALA A 82 9.52 -12.26 -16.24
N ALA A 83 10.00 -11.95 -15.04
CA ALA A 83 10.57 -10.64 -14.74
C ALA A 83 11.85 -10.38 -15.55
N VAL A 84 12.76 -11.36 -15.62
CA VAL A 84 14.00 -11.26 -16.39
C VAL A 84 13.72 -11.14 -17.89
N PHE A 85 12.83 -11.98 -18.43
CA PHE A 85 12.43 -11.92 -19.84
C PHE A 85 11.83 -10.57 -20.20
N THR A 86 10.94 -10.04 -19.35
CA THR A 86 10.36 -8.71 -19.54
C THR A 86 11.44 -7.64 -19.56
N ALA A 87 12.43 -7.72 -18.65
CA ALA A 87 13.53 -6.76 -18.60
C ALA A 87 14.42 -6.80 -19.84
N VAL A 88 14.82 -7.99 -20.29
CA VAL A 88 15.64 -8.17 -21.49
C VAL A 88 14.89 -7.71 -22.74
N LEU A 89 13.60 -8.08 -22.86
CA LEU A 89 12.77 -7.70 -23.99
C LEU A 89 12.64 -6.17 -24.10
N LEU A 90 12.34 -5.48 -23.02
CA LEU A 90 12.17 -4.03 -23.01
C LEU A 90 13.51 -3.27 -23.10
N PHE A 91 14.61 -3.90 -22.70
CA PHE A 91 15.95 -3.36 -22.96
C PHE A 91 16.30 -3.41 -24.45
N MET A 92 15.95 -4.51 -25.14
CA MET A 92 16.22 -4.68 -26.58
C MET A 92 15.25 -3.86 -27.47
N PHE A 93 14.01 -3.66 -27.01
CA PHE A 93 12.96 -2.94 -27.74
C PHE A 93 12.44 -1.76 -26.94
N PRO A 94 13.15 -0.63 -26.88
CA PRO A 94 12.77 0.53 -26.07
C PRO A 94 11.62 1.36 -26.66
N GLU A 95 11.29 1.21 -27.94
CA GLU A 95 10.28 2.03 -28.64
C GLU A 95 8.91 2.09 -27.96
N PRO A 96 8.33 0.99 -27.40
CA PRO A 96 7.06 1.05 -26.70
C PRO A 96 7.10 1.97 -25.47
N LEU A 97 8.26 2.06 -24.82
CA LEU A 97 8.44 2.88 -23.61
C LEU A 97 8.48 4.37 -23.95
N ASP A 98 8.96 4.75 -25.15
CA ASP A 98 9.05 6.14 -25.61
C ASP A 98 7.72 6.74 -26.02
N ARG A 99 6.82 5.87 -26.48
CA ARG A 99 5.55 6.30 -27.08
C ARG A 99 4.54 6.83 -26.05
N PHE A 100 4.69 6.44 -24.78
CA PHE A 100 3.75 6.79 -23.71
C PHE A 100 4.43 7.49 -22.53
N PRO A 101 4.53 8.82 -22.53
CA PRO A 101 5.30 9.57 -21.51
C PRO A 101 4.77 9.43 -20.07
N ARG A 102 3.52 8.93 -19.90
CA ARG A 102 2.93 8.66 -18.57
C ARG A 102 2.90 7.18 -18.21
N MET A 103 3.61 6.33 -18.96
CA MET A 103 3.58 4.88 -18.77
C MET A 103 4.07 4.49 -17.38
N LEU A 104 5.14 5.14 -16.88
CA LEU A 104 5.66 4.90 -15.54
C LEU A 104 4.60 5.16 -14.45
N GLU A 105 3.88 6.29 -14.56
CA GLU A 105 2.84 6.63 -13.58
C GLU A 105 1.70 5.58 -13.58
N TRP A 106 1.24 5.18 -14.77
CA TRP A 106 0.15 4.21 -14.90
C TRP A 106 0.56 2.80 -14.45
N THR A 107 1.73 2.32 -14.88
CA THR A 107 2.22 0.99 -14.47
C THR A 107 2.47 0.92 -12.97
N ASP A 108 3.01 1.97 -12.36
CA ASP A 108 3.22 2.06 -10.92
C ASP A 108 1.88 2.00 -10.16
N ILE A 109 0.87 2.77 -10.58
CA ILE A 109 -0.44 2.79 -9.92
C ILE A 109 -1.16 1.45 -10.06
N ILE A 110 -1.15 0.85 -11.25
CA ILE A 110 -1.81 -0.43 -11.51
C ILE A 110 -1.10 -1.55 -10.75
N SER A 111 0.25 -1.56 -10.74
CA SER A 111 1.02 -2.57 -10.00
C SER A 111 0.70 -2.55 -8.51
N VAL A 112 0.60 -1.36 -7.90
CA VAL A 112 0.19 -1.23 -6.48
C VAL A 112 -1.16 -1.90 -6.21
N GLY A 113 -2.15 -1.65 -7.07
CA GLY A 113 -3.48 -2.25 -6.93
C GLY A 113 -3.44 -3.79 -7.06
N LEU A 114 -2.73 -4.31 -8.05
CA LEU A 114 -2.60 -5.74 -8.28
C LEU A 114 -1.84 -6.45 -7.14
N PHE A 115 -0.71 -5.89 -6.72
CA PHE A 115 0.04 -6.42 -5.58
C PHE A 115 -0.75 -6.33 -4.27
N ALA A 116 -1.55 -5.29 -4.07
CA ALA A 116 -2.45 -5.17 -2.93
C ALA A 116 -3.46 -6.33 -2.89
N VAL A 117 -4.04 -6.70 -4.04
CA VAL A 117 -4.94 -7.86 -4.16
C VAL A 117 -4.22 -9.15 -3.78
N VAL A 118 -3.08 -9.42 -4.43
CA VAL A 118 -2.31 -10.67 -4.21
C VAL A 118 -1.84 -10.79 -2.76
N GLY A 119 -1.39 -9.67 -2.17
CA GLY A 119 -0.95 -9.65 -0.77
C GLY A 119 -2.08 -9.90 0.22
N THR A 120 -3.24 -9.25 -0.01
CA THR A 120 -4.42 -9.41 0.84
C THR A 120 -4.98 -10.82 0.73
N ASP A 121 -5.08 -11.39 -0.48
CA ASP A 121 -5.60 -12.74 -0.68
C ASP A 121 -4.72 -13.79 -0.01
N LYS A 122 -3.39 -13.70 -0.19
CA LYS A 122 -2.46 -14.63 0.48
C LYS A 122 -2.62 -14.56 2.00
N ALA A 123 -2.71 -13.37 2.58
CA ALA A 123 -2.91 -13.19 4.02
C ALA A 123 -4.26 -13.75 4.51
N LEU A 124 -5.32 -13.63 3.70
CA LEU A 124 -6.62 -14.25 3.98
C LEU A 124 -6.56 -15.77 3.94
N VAL A 125 -5.91 -16.37 2.96
CA VAL A 125 -5.73 -17.84 2.83
C VAL A 125 -5.02 -18.40 4.06
N TYR A 126 -4.07 -17.68 4.64
CA TYR A 126 -3.39 -18.08 5.88
C TYR A 126 -4.11 -17.65 7.16
N HIS A 127 -5.37 -17.22 7.06
CA HIS A 127 -6.24 -16.88 8.20
C HIS A 127 -5.61 -15.86 9.17
N LEU A 128 -4.87 -14.88 8.66
CA LEU A 128 -4.34 -13.81 9.48
C LEU A 128 -5.46 -12.91 10.01
N LEU A 129 -5.19 -12.21 11.12
CA LEU A 129 -6.14 -11.25 11.69
C LEU A 129 -6.45 -10.13 10.67
N PRO A 130 -7.66 -9.55 10.67
CA PRO A 130 -8.09 -8.55 9.69
C PRO A 130 -7.11 -7.39 9.50
N PHE A 131 -6.56 -6.90 10.59
CA PHE A 131 -5.57 -5.82 10.55
C PHE A 131 -4.26 -6.25 9.84
N SER A 132 -3.81 -7.47 10.13
CA SER A 132 -2.63 -8.06 9.48
C SER A 132 -2.87 -8.33 8.00
N VAL A 133 -4.08 -8.72 7.61
CA VAL A 133 -4.48 -8.92 6.20
C VAL A 133 -4.36 -7.61 5.42
N ILE A 134 -4.94 -6.52 5.95
CA ILE A 134 -4.87 -5.19 5.34
C ILE A 134 -3.42 -4.69 5.27
N LEU A 135 -2.67 -4.88 6.34
CA LEU A 135 -1.26 -4.49 6.41
C LEU A 135 -0.42 -5.24 5.36
N MET A 136 -0.55 -6.57 5.29
CA MET A 136 0.21 -7.39 4.33
C MET A 136 -0.12 -7.03 2.88
N GLY A 137 -1.38 -6.82 2.56
CA GLY A 137 -1.79 -6.34 1.24
C GLY A 137 -1.19 -4.98 0.90
N SER A 138 -1.27 -4.03 1.84
CA SER A 138 -0.73 -2.69 1.65
C SER A 138 0.78 -2.69 1.48
N ILE A 139 1.52 -3.42 2.33
CA ILE A 139 2.99 -3.56 2.24
C ILE A 139 3.38 -4.24 0.92
N THR A 140 2.64 -5.28 0.50
CA THR A 140 2.91 -5.94 -0.78
C THR A 140 2.72 -4.96 -1.94
N GLY A 141 1.65 -4.15 -1.89
CA GLY A 141 1.34 -3.17 -2.93
C GLY A 141 2.43 -2.12 -3.12
N VAL A 142 2.93 -1.56 -2.03
CA VAL A 142 3.94 -0.47 -2.10
C VAL A 142 5.38 -0.98 -2.03
N GLY A 143 5.58 -2.24 -1.61
CA GLY A 143 6.90 -2.79 -1.27
C GLY A 143 7.87 -2.88 -2.44
N GLY A 144 7.39 -3.26 -3.63
CA GLY A 144 8.23 -3.32 -4.83
C GLY A 144 8.83 -1.95 -5.19
N GLY A 145 7.97 -0.92 -5.20
CA GLY A 145 8.41 0.46 -5.43
C GLY A 145 9.33 0.97 -4.31
N MET A 146 9.06 0.61 -3.07
CA MET A 146 9.88 1.00 -1.92
C MET A 146 11.30 0.39 -2.02
N LEU A 147 11.40 -0.91 -2.30
CA LEU A 147 12.71 -1.55 -2.49
C LEU A 147 13.47 -0.94 -3.66
N ARG A 148 12.81 -0.73 -4.80
CA ARG A 148 13.41 -0.08 -5.96
C ARG A 148 14.01 1.27 -5.60
N ASP A 149 13.23 2.14 -4.92
CA ASP A 149 13.67 3.49 -4.55
C ASP A 149 14.85 3.43 -3.57
N VAL A 150 14.83 2.52 -2.57
CA VAL A 150 15.93 2.30 -1.61
C VAL A 150 17.21 1.85 -2.32
N PHE A 151 17.12 0.91 -3.27
CA PHE A 151 18.31 0.44 -4.01
C PHE A 151 18.89 1.51 -4.93
N LEU A 152 18.09 2.49 -5.35
CA LEU A 152 18.55 3.65 -6.10
C LEU A 152 19.10 4.78 -5.22
N GLY A 153 19.02 4.63 -3.90
CA GLY A 153 19.41 5.68 -2.94
C GLY A 153 18.41 6.84 -2.86
N ASP A 154 17.21 6.65 -3.41
CA ASP A 154 16.15 7.64 -3.36
C ASP A 154 15.31 7.46 -2.07
N ILE A 155 14.69 8.54 -1.60
CA ILE A 155 13.69 8.44 -0.54
C ILE A 155 12.44 7.76 -1.12
N PRO A 156 11.99 6.62 -0.56
CA PRO A 156 10.81 5.91 -1.05
C PRO A 156 9.58 6.83 -1.14
N ARG A 157 8.83 6.72 -2.23
CA ARG A 157 7.63 7.55 -2.49
C ARG A 157 6.58 7.46 -1.39
N ILE A 158 6.53 6.35 -0.66
CA ILE A 158 5.62 6.14 0.48
C ILE A 158 5.90 7.12 1.63
N PHE A 159 7.16 7.55 1.81
CA PHE A 159 7.60 8.47 2.88
C PHE A 159 7.71 9.92 2.40
N GLN A 160 7.66 10.15 1.09
CA GLN A 160 7.64 11.51 0.57
C GLN A 160 6.28 12.15 0.83
N ARG A 161 6.25 13.49 0.92
CA ARG A 161 5.02 14.27 0.87
C ARG A 161 4.37 14.08 -0.51
N SER A 162 3.66 12.99 -0.66
CA SER A 162 3.05 12.56 -1.91
C SER A 162 1.53 12.52 -1.80
N ASN A 163 0.88 12.38 -2.95
CA ASN A 163 -0.57 12.34 -3.08
C ASN A 163 -1.13 11.01 -2.54
N LEU A 164 -1.25 10.86 -1.22
CA LEU A 164 -1.94 9.76 -0.52
C LEU A 164 -1.56 8.34 -0.99
N TYR A 165 -0.29 8.11 -1.39
CA TYR A 165 0.17 6.87 -2.03
C TYR A 165 -0.18 5.61 -1.22
N ALA A 166 0.26 5.57 0.04
CA ALA A 166 -0.03 4.43 0.93
C ALA A 166 -1.52 4.32 1.27
N PHE A 167 -2.21 5.46 1.37
CA PHE A 167 -3.63 5.48 1.72
C PHE A 167 -4.50 4.82 0.65
N CYS A 168 -4.13 4.98 -0.63
CA CYS A 168 -4.83 4.32 -1.73
C CYS A 168 -4.67 2.79 -1.67
N ALA A 169 -3.48 2.29 -1.30
CA ALA A 169 -3.25 0.87 -1.10
C ALA A 169 -4.07 0.32 0.08
N VAL A 170 -4.08 1.03 1.23
CA VAL A 170 -4.87 0.65 2.40
C VAL A 170 -6.37 0.63 2.09
N ALA A 171 -6.89 1.61 1.37
CA ALA A 171 -8.30 1.64 0.97
C ALA A 171 -8.65 0.48 0.03
N GLY A 172 -7.79 0.17 -0.94
CA GLY A 172 -7.97 -0.97 -1.84
C GLY A 172 -7.97 -2.30 -1.10
N THR A 173 -6.98 -2.55 -0.23
CA THR A 173 -6.89 -3.79 0.56
C THR A 173 -8.05 -3.96 1.53
N THR A 174 -8.48 -2.86 2.16
CA THR A 174 -9.66 -2.88 3.05
C THR A 174 -10.92 -3.24 2.27
N SER A 175 -11.10 -2.70 1.06
CA SER A 175 -12.25 -3.03 0.22
C SER A 175 -12.24 -4.50 -0.21
N TYR A 176 -11.08 -5.04 -0.60
CA TYR A 176 -10.94 -6.45 -0.95
C TYR A 176 -11.30 -7.36 0.23
N TRP A 177 -10.68 -7.11 1.38
CA TRP A 177 -10.95 -7.86 2.60
C TRP A 177 -12.43 -7.81 2.98
N ALA A 178 -13.05 -6.63 2.97
CA ALA A 178 -14.46 -6.48 3.33
C ALA A 178 -15.40 -7.22 2.36
N LEU A 179 -15.16 -7.13 1.05
CA LEU A 179 -15.96 -7.79 0.03
C LEU A 179 -15.89 -9.33 0.14
N VAL A 180 -14.69 -9.85 0.34
CA VAL A 180 -14.49 -11.31 0.45
C VAL A 180 -15.02 -11.83 1.80
N SER A 181 -14.74 -11.14 2.91
CA SER A 181 -15.03 -11.66 4.27
C SER A 181 -16.46 -11.42 4.73
N TYR A 182 -17.10 -10.31 4.33
CA TYR A 182 -18.46 -9.98 4.79
C TYR A 182 -19.52 -10.15 3.73
N VAL A 183 -19.23 -9.84 2.46
CA VAL A 183 -20.21 -9.88 1.39
C VAL A 183 -20.21 -11.23 0.65
N GLY A 184 -19.11 -11.99 0.76
CA GLY A 184 -18.96 -13.28 0.08
C GLY A 184 -18.81 -13.14 -1.45
N VAL A 185 -18.35 -11.99 -1.94
CA VAL A 185 -18.12 -11.76 -3.36
C VAL A 185 -16.97 -12.63 -3.85
N THR A 186 -17.08 -13.16 -5.07
CA THR A 186 -15.98 -13.93 -5.67
C THR A 186 -14.70 -13.11 -5.75
N LYS A 187 -13.56 -13.74 -5.48
CA LYS A 187 -12.24 -13.10 -5.39
C LYS A 187 -11.88 -12.26 -6.62
N ILE A 188 -12.30 -12.70 -7.81
CA ILE A 188 -12.05 -11.96 -9.07
C ILE A 188 -12.75 -10.61 -9.07
N TRP A 189 -14.03 -10.55 -8.70
CA TRP A 189 -14.74 -9.27 -8.63
C TRP A 189 -14.23 -8.38 -7.50
N ALA A 190 -13.88 -8.97 -6.36
CA ALA A 190 -13.24 -8.24 -5.27
C ALA A 190 -11.87 -7.66 -5.72
N ALA A 191 -11.10 -8.40 -6.53
CA ALA A 191 -9.85 -7.93 -7.10
C ALA A 191 -10.06 -6.74 -8.04
N VAL A 192 -11.05 -6.81 -8.94
CA VAL A 192 -11.39 -5.70 -9.83
C VAL A 192 -11.76 -4.45 -9.04
N VAL A 193 -12.58 -4.59 -7.99
CA VAL A 193 -12.98 -3.46 -7.14
C VAL A 193 -11.77 -2.89 -6.38
N CYS A 194 -10.90 -3.73 -5.82
CA CYS A 194 -9.68 -3.31 -5.15
C CYS A 194 -8.77 -2.48 -6.07
N VAL A 195 -8.49 -2.99 -7.26
CA VAL A 195 -7.68 -2.28 -8.26
C VAL A 195 -8.36 -0.98 -8.67
N ALA A 196 -9.67 -1.00 -8.95
CA ALA A 196 -10.42 0.18 -9.34
C ALA A 196 -10.40 1.27 -8.25
N ILE A 197 -10.56 0.90 -6.98
CA ILE A 197 -10.47 1.84 -5.85
C ILE A 197 -9.06 2.40 -5.71
N THR A 198 -8.03 1.54 -5.75
CA THR A 198 -6.62 1.96 -5.63
C THR A 198 -6.25 2.93 -6.76
N VAL A 199 -6.54 2.57 -8.00
CA VAL A 199 -6.27 3.39 -9.19
C VAL A 199 -7.11 4.68 -9.17
N GLY A 200 -8.40 4.57 -8.89
CA GLY A 200 -9.33 5.70 -8.85
C GLY A 200 -8.94 6.74 -7.80
N LEU A 201 -8.70 6.32 -6.56
CA LEU A 201 -8.25 7.21 -5.48
C LEU A 201 -6.90 7.85 -5.81
N ARG A 202 -5.96 7.09 -6.37
CA ARG A 202 -4.66 7.63 -6.74
C ARG A 202 -4.78 8.67 -7.84
N ARG A 203 -5.55 8.39 -8.89
CA ARG A 203 -5.80 9.35 -9.98
C ARG A 203 -6.54 10.59 -9.49
N TRP A 204 -7.51 10.41 -8.62
CA TRP A 204 -8.22 11.52 -7.98
C TRP A 204 -7.28 12.39 -7.15
N SER A 205 -6.44 11.77 -6.31
CA SER A 205 -5.46 12.47 -5.48
C SER A 205 -4.44 13.25 -6.32
N LEU A 206 -3.96 12.67 -7.44
CA LEU A 206 -3.06 13.34 -8.38
C LEU A 206 -3.75 14.52 -9.09
N LYS A 207 -5.00 14.33 -9.54
CA LYS A 207 -5.76 15.37 -10.26
C LYS A 207 -6.04 16.60 -9.40
N PHE A 208 -6.39 16.40 -8.12
CA PHE A 208 -6.72 17.48 -7.19
C PHE A 208 -5.53 17.89 -6.32
N ASN A 209 -4.34 17.33 -6.57
CA ASN A 209 -3.12 17.58 -5.80
C ASN A 209 -3.31 17.47 -4.28
N VAL A 210 -4.09 16.46 -3.86
CA VAL A 210 -4.37 16.20 -2.43
C VAL A 210 -3.12 15.58 -1.82
N LEU A 211 -2.35 16.41 -1.11
CA LEU A 211 -1.13 15.99 -0.45
C LEU A 211 -1.43 15.41 0.94
N SER A 212 -0.62 14.43 1.35
CA SER A 212 -0.63 13.98 2.74
C SER A 212 -0.28 15.15 3.68
N PRO A 213 -1.03 15.35 4.79
CA PRO A 213 -0.73 16.43 5.73
C PRO A 213 0.67 16.24 6.33
N ALA A 214 1.55 17.23 6.14
CA ALA A 214 2.91 17.19 6.66
C ALA A 214 3.02 17.83 8.05
N ASP A 215 2.20 18.86 8.32
CA ASP A 215 2.29 19.67 9.53
C ASP A 215 0.90 19.85 10.16
N ILE A 216 0.52 18.93 11.04
CA ILE A 216 -0.64 19.13 11.93
C ILE A 216 -0.08 19.53 13.29
N ASP A 217 0.14 20.82 13.49
CA ASP A 217 0.51 21.34 14.81
C ASP A 217 -0.77 21.59 15.64
N LEU A 218 -1.08 20.66 16.52
CA LEU A 218 -2.17 20.75 17.49
C LEU A 218 -1.75 21.50 18.76
N THR A 219 -0.46 21.78 18.94
CA THR A 219 0.10 22.43 20.14
C THR A 219 -0.58 23.77 20.47
N PRO A 220 -0.83 24.69 19.51
CA PRO A 220 -1.47 25.95 19.82
C PRO A 220 -2.91 25.78 20.35
N HIS A 221 -3.65 24.79 19.84
CA HIS A 221 -5.02 24.53 20.27
C HIS A 221 -5.07 23.92 21.69
N VAL A 222 -4.17 22.97 21.98
CA VAL A 222 -4.05 22.35 23.30
C VAL A 222 -3.57 23.36 24.33
N MET A 223 -2.54 24.16 24.01
CA MET A 223 -2.03 25.22 24.90
C MET A 223 -3.07 26.30 25.21
N ARG A 224 -3.86 26.72 24.22
CA ARG A 224 -4.98 27.66 24.46
C ARG A 224 -6.03 27.07 25.41
N ARG A 225 -6.32 25.78 25.29
CA ARG A 225 -7.28 25.09 26.18
C ARG A 225 -6.74 24.93 27.60
N VAL A 226 -5.50 24.54 27.74
CA VAL A 226 -4.79 24.42 29.02
C VAL A 226 -4.70 25.78 29.73
N ASN A 227 -4.29 26.83 29.02
CA ASN A 227 -4.21 28.18 29.57
C ASN A 227 -5.58 28.74 29.97
N LYS A 228 -6.65 28.39 29.24
CA LYS A 228 -8.01 28.79 29.59
C LYS A 228 -8.51 28.10 30.87
N LEU A 229 -8.15 26.82 31.05
CA LEU A 229 -8.47 26.07 32.28
C LEU A 229 -7.66 26.59 33.46
N ARG A 230 -6.37 26.89 33.27
CA ARG A 230 -5.50 27.46 34.30
C ARG A 230 -5.99 28.84 34.80
N ARG A 231 -6.44 29.70 33.87
CA ARG A 231 -7.04 31.00 34.22
C ARG A 231 -8.38 30.86 34.93
N LYS A 232 -9.18 29.82 34.65
CA LYS A 232 -10.42 29.54 35.39
C LYS A 232 -10.14 29.05 36.82
N ALA A 233 -9.11 28.25 37.01
CA ALA A 233 -8.70 27.74 38.33
C ALA A 233 -8.03 28.81 39.21
N GLN A 234 -7.46 29.87 38.61
CA GLN A 234 -6.81 30.98 39.32
C GLN A 234 -7.72 32.17 39.59
N LYS A 235 -9.00 32.14 39.21
CA LYS A 235 -9.92 33.21 39.66
C LYS A 235 -10.21 33.00 41.15
N PRO A 236 -9.78 33.95 42.04
CA PRO A 236 -10.09 33.88 43.46
C PRO A 236 -11.61 33.96 43.62
N GLY A 237 -12.15 33.05 44.40
CA GLY A 237 -13.57 33.10 44.79
C GLY A 237 -13.88 34.47 45.39
N LYS A 238 -14.95 35.10 44.92
CA LYS A 238 -15.49 36.31 45.60
C LYS A 238 -15.68 35.96 47.10
N GLN A 239 -14.89 36.59 47.95
CA GLN A 239 -15.21 36.57 49.37
C GLN A 239 -16.57 37.21 49.55
N PRO A 240 -17.46 36.63 50.38
CA PRO A 240 -18.70 37.30 50.75
C PRO A 240 -18.35 38.55 51.61
N GLU A 241 -18.78 39.72 51.18
CA GLU A 241 -18.70 40.96 51.95
C GLU A 241 -19.43 40.75 53.27
N HIS A 242 -18.68 40.70 54.38
CA HIS A 242 -19.24 40.74 55.69
C HIS A 242 -19.63 42.18 56.02
N ASN A 243 -20.93 42.46 55.78
CA ASN A 243 -21.53 43.73 56.15
C ASN A 243 -21.68 43.78 57.69
N ILE A 244 -20.72 44.39 58.37
CA ILE A 244 -20.85 44.70 59.80
C ILE A 244 -21.50 46.07 59.91
N SER A 245 -22.82 46.05 60.06
CA SER A 245 -23.60 47.22 60.47
C SER A 245 -23.35 47.43 61.96
N SER A 246 -22.65 48.50 62.28
CA SER A 246 -22.52 49.02 63.64
C SER A 246 -23.76 49.80 64.07
N LYS A 247 -24.39 49.40 65.13
CA LYS A 247 -25.08 50.29 66.05
C LYS A 247 -24.23 50.51 67.27
#